data_21f006568d4351672844a30ec95b84dd
#
_entry.id   21f006568d4351672844a30ec95b84dd
#
_cell.length_a   1.000
_cell.length_b   1.000
_cell.length_c   1.000
_cell.angle_alpha   90.00
_cell.angle_beta   90.00
_cell.angle_gamma   90.00
#
_symmetry.space_group_name_H-M   'P 1'
#
loop_
_entity.id
_entity.type
_entity.pdbx_description
1 polymer ?
#
loop_
_entity_poly.entity_id
_entity_poly.type
_entity_poly.pdbx_seq_one_letter_code
_entity_poly.pdbx_strand_id
1 'polypeptide(L)'
;KLPGQSAVTAVSAFVAAPAVGVFMTDRLYHENVYTHKEACCVATNFSVVSLGFFALLVTITDTQYMYGKVVISSLVIVFILAAIVIRIPPLSRKKDRYYNGVEQTAAMRKSSKYSKDTMKKAVAASTTKVSQTPYSIFVTSIPGVLSFTVKIVTFVQALATIALFISNYTPFFDWIGMPMVPYLELCQMPDAAAIAPATLVGIAEIALPVMTIAGMNIAPMSIFFVIVLSTVQIIFFTESANAMMQSDLNLKFPELVLIFLIRTLIAIPIVAVFAHVLF
;
A
#
# COMPACT_ATOMS: atom_id res chain seq x y z
N LYS A 1 6.32 -0.25 -18.36
CA LYS A 1 7.19 0.67 -17.58
C LYS A 1 6.30 1.75 -16.98
N LEU A 2 6.41 1.99 -15.70
CA LEU A 2 5.73 3.11 -15.05
C LEU A 2 6.50 4.42 -15.33
N PRO A 3 5.80 5.58 -15.42
CA PRO A 3 6.44 6.87 -15.54
C PRO A 3 7.33 7.19 -14.32
N GLY A 4 8.37 8.02 -14.50
CA GLY A 4 9.24 8.41 -13.40
C GLY A 4 8.54 9.14 -12.26
N GLN A 5 7.41 9.78 -12.56
CA GLN A 5 6.55 10.44 -11.56
C GLN A 5 5.95 9.48 -10.53
N SER A 6 5.88 8.17 -10.81
CA SER A 6 5.44 7.18 -9.81
C SER A 6 6.31 7.16 -8.55
N ALA A 7 7.57 7.60 -8.65
CA ALA A 7 8.43 7.80 -7.49
C ALA A 7 7.90 8.91 -6.56
N VAL A 8 7.32 9.98 -7.11
CA VAL A 8 6.74 11.06 -6.31
C VAL A 8 5.56 10.54 -5.48
N THR A 9 4.68 9.76 -6.11
CA THR A 9 3.55 9.12 -5.42
C THR A 9 4.02 8.19 -4.29
N ALA A 10 5.01 7.32 -4.59
CA ALA A 10 5.57 6.40 -3.61
C ALA A 10 6.19 7.13 -2.42
N VAL A 11 6.99 8.17 -2.67
CA VAL A 11 7.61 8.99 -1.61
C VAL A 11 6.54 9.72 -0.79
N SER A 12 5.51 10.27 -1.45
CA SER A 12 4.42 10.96 -0.75
C SER A 12 3.66 10.02 0.20
N ALA A 13 3.37 8.80 -0.22
CA ALA A 13 2.74 7.79 0.63
C ALA A 13 3.65 7.41 1.80
N PHE A 14 4.93 7.16 1.52
CA PHE A 14 5.92 6.70 2.49
C PHE A 14 6.24 7.73 3.59
N VAL A 15 6.13 9.03 3.26
CA VAL A 15 6.34 10.12 4.22
C VAL A 15 5.07 10.46 4.99
N ALA A 16 3.91 10.35 4.36
CA ALA A 16 2.63 10.78 4.94
C ALA A 16 1.72 9.59 5.30
N ALA A 17 0.96 9.08 4.32
CA ALA A 17 -0.03 8.02 4.53
C ALA A 17 -0.42 7.37 3.18
N PRO A 18 -0.93 6.12 3.19
CA PRO A 18 -1.39 5.44 1.97
C PRO A 18 -2.42 6.23 1.17
N ALA A 19 -3.40 6.84 1.83
CA ALA A 19 -4.42 7.65 1.17
C ALA A 19 -3.81 8.83 0.40
N VAL A 20 -2.76 9.46 0.93
CA VAL A 20 -2.05 10.56 0.24
C VAL A 20 -1.45 10.08 -1.07
N GLY A 21 -0.87 8.88 -1.09
CA GLY A 21 -0.37 8.25 -2.31
C GLY A 21 -1.47 8.04 -3.35
N VAL A 22 -2.66 7.60 -2.92
CA VAL A 22 -3.81 7.43 -3.81
C VAL A 22 -4.28 8.76 -4.37
N PHE A 23 -4.44 9.80 -3.54
CA PHE A 23 -4.87 11.12 -4.00
C PHE A 23 -3.87 11.79 -4.94
N MET A 24 -2.57 11.64 -4.66
CA MET A 24 -1.54 12.13 -5.58
C MET A 24 -1.57 11.39 -6.93
N THR A 25 -1.88 10.10 -6.90
CA THR A 25 -2.04 9.31 -8.13
C THR A 25 -3.25 9.76 -8.93
N ASP A 26 -4.39 9.96 -8.27
CA ASP A 26 -5.62 10.44 -8.88
C ASP A 26 -5.44 11.82 -9.51
N ARG A 27 -4.80 12.74 -8.78
CA ARG A 27 -4.44 14.06 -9.30
C ARG A 27 -3.57 13.98 -10.55
N LEU A 28 -2.52 13.16 -10.54
CA LEU A 28 -1.64 12.98 -11.69
C LEU A 28 -2.35 12.29 -12.87
N TYR A 29 -3.36 11.48 -12.60
CA TYR A 29 -4.25 10.95 -13.62
C TYR A 29 -5.07 12.05 -14.28
N HIS A 30 -5.67 12.96 -13.50
CA HIS A 30 -6.40 14.14 -14.03
C HIS A 30 -5.49 15.11 -14.80
N GLU A 31 -4.25 15.25 -14.38
CA GLU A 31 -3.24 16.07 -15.08
C GLU A 31 -2.70 15.36 -16.35
N ASN A 32 -3.24 14.20 -16.74
CA ASN A 32 -2.80 13.38 -17.90
C ASN A 32 -1.32 12.96 -17.83
N VAL A 33 -0.79 12.80 -16.63
CA VAL A 33 0.57 12.26 -16.40
C VAL A 33 0.53 10.74 -16.43
N TYR A 34 -0.52 10.14 -15.88
CA TYR A 34 -0.75 8.70 -15.89
C TYR A 34 -1.89 8.32 -16.84
N THR A 35 -1.76 7.16 -17.48
CA THR A 35 -2.94 6.47 -18.03
C THR A 35 -3.75 5.85 -16.91
N HIS A 36 -5.01 5.50 -17.16
CA HIS A 36 -5.86 4.80 -16.21
C HIS A 36 -5.20 3.51 -15.65
N LYS A 37 -4.56 2.73 -16.54
CA LYS A 37 -3.83 1.53 -16.13
C LYS A 37 -2.65 1.85 -15.23
N GLU A 38 -1.83 2.83 -15.59
CA GLU A 38 -0.68 3.27 -14.79
C GLU A 38 -1.13 3.78 -13.42
N ALA A 39 -2.18 4.61 -13.38
CA ALA A 39 -2.74 5.14 -12.14
C ALA A 39 -3.27 4.02 -11.22
N CYS A 40 -4.08 3.09 -11.75
CA CYS A 40 -4.53 1.93 -10.97
C CYS A 40 -3.36 1.10 -10.44
N CYS A 41 -2.32 0.87 -11.28
CA CYS A 41 -1.13 0.14 -10.87
C CYS A 41 -0.34 0.87 -9.78
N VAL A 42 -0.18 2.20 -9.89
CA VAL A 42 0.54 3.00 -8.89
C VAL A 42 -0.22 3.02 -7.57
N ALA A 43 -1.52 3.31 -7.59
CA ALA A 43 -2.36 3.35 -6.39
C ALA A 43 -2.34 2.02 -5.63
N THR A 44 -2.49 0.89 -6.32
CA THR A 44 -2.56 -0.43 -5.68
C THR A 44 -1.20 -1.02 -5.27
N ASN A 45 -0.08 -0.45 -5.72
CA ASN A 45 1.24 -1.03 -5.44
C ASN A 45 2.19 -0.11 -4.68
N PHE A 46 2.00 1.21 -4.69
CA PHE A 46 2.94 2.16 -4.09
C PHE A 46 2.33 3.07 -3.01
N SER A 47 1.07 2.85 -2.64
CA SER A 47 0.46 3.52 -1.49
C SER A 47 0.86 2.83 -0.18
N VAL A 48 2.16 2.78 0.08
CA VAL A 48 2.75 2.13 1.26
C VAL A 48 2.56 2.98 2.53
N VAL A 49 2.66 2.34 3.67
CA VAL A 49 2.58 3.01 4.97
C VAL A 49 3.82 3.83 5.29
N SER A 50 3.66 4.82 6.16
CA SER A 50 4.75 5.69 6.58
C SER A 50 5.77 4.99 7.48
N LEU A 51 6.98 5.55 7.55
CA LEU A 51 8.04 5.07 8.46
C LEU A 51 7.58 5.06 9.92
N GLY A 52 6.79 6.05 10.35
CA GLY A 52 6.24 6.09 11.69
C GLY A 52 5.27 4.94 11.97
N PHE A 53 4.52 4.51 10.96
CA PHE A 53 3.62 3.37 11.10
C PHE A 53 4.39 2.05 11.25
N PHE A 54 5.49 1.85 10.54
CA PHE A 54 6.38 0.71 10.76
C PHE A 54 6.91 0.67 12.21
N ALA A 55 7.28 1.83 12.77
CA ALA A 55 7.72 1.90 14.17
C ALA A 55 6.60 1.52 15.14
N LEU A 56 5.35 1.92 14.86
CA LEU A 56 4.19 1.50 15.63
C LEU A 56 4.02 -0.02 15.63
N LEU A 57 4.09 -0.66 14.45
CA LEU A 57 3.87 -2.11 14.32
C LEU A 57 4.90 -2.93 15.11
N VAL A 58 6.19 -2.58 15.03
CA VAL A 58 7.23 -3.26 15.81
C VAL A 58 7.14 -2.97 17.31
N THR A 59 6.52 -1.84 17.71
CA THR A 59 6.28 -1.52 19.12
C THR A 59 5.12 -2.34 19.68
N ILE A 60 4.06 -2.59 18.93
CA ILE A 60 2.94 -3.45 19.33
C ILE A 60 3.39 -4.87 19.69
N THR A 61 4.43 -5.37 19.03
CA THR A 61 4.96 -6.73 19.22
C THR A 61 6.24 -6.78 20.06
N ASP A 62 6.67 -5.66 20.65
CA ASP A 62 7.94 -5.55 21.40
C ASP A 62 9.19 -5.99 20.60
N THR A 63 9.18 -5.76 19.28
CA THR A 63 10.25 -6.18 18.36
C THR A 63 10.98 -5.01 17.69
N GLN A 64 11.19 -3.90 18.40
CA GLN A 64 11.82 -2.67 17.88
C GLN A 64 13.19 -2.92 17.23
N TYR A 65 13.91 -3.94 17.69
CA TYR A 65 15.20 -4.37 17.11
C TYR A 65 15.10 -4.86 15.66
N MET A 66 13.89 -5.24 15.22
CA MET A 66 13.63 -5.66 13.83
C MET A 66 13.27 -4.50 12.89
N TYR A 67 13.11 -3.27 13.39
CA TYR A 67 12.61 -2.13 12.61
C TYR A 67 13.31 -1.98 11.25
N GLY A 68 14.64 -1.94 11.25
CA GLY A 68 15.41 -1.81 10.02
C GLY A 68 15.20 -2.97 9.04
N LYS A 69 15.15 -4.21 9.56
CA LYS A 69 14.88 -5.41 8.75
C LYS A 69 13.49 -5.33 8.11
N VAL A 70 12.46 -4.95 8.88
CA VAL A 70 11.06 -4.83 8.42
C VAL A 70 10.95 -3.77 7.33
N VAL A 71 11.48 -2.57 7.54
CA VAL A 71 11.40 -1.46 6.57
C VAL A 71 12.08 -1.82 5.26
N ILE A 72 13.32 -2.31 5.32
CA ILE A 72 14.08 -2.64 4.10
C ILE A 72 13.41 -3.78 3.33
N SER A 73 13.00 -4.84 4.03
CA SER A 73 12.32 -5.98 3.41
C SER A 73 11.02 -5.56 2.76
N SER A 74 10.18 -4.78 3.46
CA SER A 74 8.90 -4.30 2.91
C SER A 74 9.11 -3.46 1.65
N LEU A 75 10.09 -2.56 1.64
CA LEU A 75 10.41 -1.76 0.45
C LEU A 75 10.81 -2.63 -0.73
N VAL A 76 11.73 -3.57 -0.53
CA VAL A 76 12.18 -4.45 -1.61
C VAL A 76 11.04 -5.31 -2.14
N ILE A 77 10.24 -5.89 -1.24
CA ILE A 77 9.13 -6.77 -1.59
C ILE A 77 8.03 -6.00 -2.33
N VAL A 78 7.74 -4.75 -1.97
CA VAL A 78 6.77 -3.90 -2.69
C VAL A 78 7.16 -3.74 -4.16
N PHE A 79 8.44 -3.51 -4.47
CA PHE A 79 8.90 -3.43 -5.86
C PHE A 79 8.78 -4.77 -6.61
N ILE A 80 9.09 -5.88 -5.95
CA ILE A 80 8.93 -7.23 -6.52
C ILE A 80 7.45 -7.49 -6.82
N LEU A 81 6.57 -7.24 -5.84
CA LEU A 81 5.12 -7.42 -5.99
C LEU A 81 4.54 -6.52 -7.08
N ALA A 82 4.95 -5.25 -7.13
CA ALA A 82 4.53 -4.34 -8.19
C ALA A 82 4.91 -4.88 -9.58
N ALA A 83 6.10 -5.46 -9.73
CA ALA A 83 6.53 -6.04 -11.00
C ALA A 83 5.69 -7.26 -11.43
N ILE A 84 5.16 -8.03 -10.49
CA ILE A 84 4.39 -9.25 -10.75
C ILE A 84 2.90 -8.91 -10.92
N VAL A 85 2.29 -8.24 -9.92
CA VAL A 85 0.84 -8.03 -9.81
C VAL A 85 0.29 -7.18 -10.96
N ILE A 86 1.06 -6.21 -11.48
CA ILE A 86 0.70 -5.40 -12.66
C ILE A 86 0.40 -6.26 -13.90
N ARG A 87 1.00 -7.45 -14.00
CA ARG A 87 0.83 -8.35 -15.14
C ARG A 87 -0.35 -9.28 -15.03
N ILE A 88 -0.99 -9.32 -13.85
CA ILE A 88 -2.11 -10.22 -13.55
C ILE A 88 -3.43 -9.46 -13.65
N PRO A 89 -4.52 -10.07 -14.20
CA PRO A 89 -5.85 -9.48 -14.11
C PRO A 89 -6.26 -9.31 -12.63
N PRO A 90 -6.98 -8.24 -12.28
CA PRO A 90 -7.66 -7.28 -13.16
C PRO A 90 -6.79 -6.12 -13.66
N LEU A 91 -5.64 -5.83 -13.03
CA LEU A 91 -4.81 -4.67 -13.36
C LEU A 91 -4.28 -4.70 -14.80
N SER A 92 -3.87 -5.88 -15.28
CA SER A 92 -3.37 -6.02 -16.67
C SER A 92 -4.40 -5.68 -17.75
N ARG A 93 -5.71 -5.79 -17.42
CA ARG A 93 -6.82 -5.52 -18.34
C ARG A 93 -7.28 -4.06 -18.34
N LYS A 94 -6.77 -3.21 -17.45
CA LYS A 94 -7.09 -1.77 -17.43
C LYS A 94 -6.61 -1.10 -18.72
N LYS A 95 -7.34 -0.07 -19.18
CA LYS A 95 -7.07 0.62 -20.44
C LYS A 95 -5.87 1.56 -20.32
N ASP A 96 -4.99 1.54 -21.29
CA ASP A 96 -3.87 2.49 -21.42
C ASP A 96 -4.34 3.82 -22.04
N ARG A 97 -5.24 4.52 -21.34
CA ARG A 97 -5.89 5.74 -21.80
C ARG A 97 -5.75 6.83 -20.73
N TYR A 98 -5.40 8.03 -21.16
CA TYR A 98 -5.32 9.21 -20.31
C TYR A 98 -6.72 9.71 -19.93
N TYR A 99 -6.82 10.58 -18.94
CA TYR A 99 -8.08 11.17 -18.46
C TYR A 99 -8.81 11.92 -19.59
N ASN A 100 -8.09 12.65 -20.44
CA ASN A 100 -8.62 13.34 -21.61
C ASN A 100 -9.08 12.43 -22.76
N GLY A 101 -8.99 11.12 -22.57
CA GLY A 101 -9.46 10.15 -23.55
C GLY A 101 -8.44 9.73 -24.61
N VAL A 102 -7.24 10.28 -24.62
CA VAL A 102 -6.17 9.90 -25.57
C VAL A 102 -5.55 8.58 -25.15
N GLU A 103 -5.36 7.67 -26.11
CA GLU A 103 -4.66 6.40 -25.88
C GLU A 103 -3.13 6.60 -25.91
N GLN A 104 -2.43 5.93 -25.00
CA GLN A 104 -0.98 6.01 -24.92
C GLN A 104 -0.33 5.25 -26.09
N THR A 105 0.42 5.96 -26.91
CA THR A 105 1.19 5.36 -28.01
C THR A 105 2.55 4.84 -27.53
N ALA A 106 3.16 3.90 -28.29
CA ALA A 106 4.50 3.39 -28.00
C ALA A 106 5.58 4.50 -27.99
N ALA A 107 5.38 5.57 -28.76
CA ALA A 107 6.27 6.73 -28.78
C ALA A 107 6.21 7.53 -27.48
N MET A 108 5.00 7.72 -26.89
CA MET A 108 4.80 8.40 -25.61
C MET A 108 5.43 7.63 -24.43
N ARG A 109 5.51 6.29 -24.52
CA ARG A 109 6.17 5.43 -23.53
C ARG A 109 7.70 5.53 -23.52
N LYS A 110 8.32 6.17 -24.49
CA LYS A 110 9.77 6.41 -24.47
C LYS A 110 10.07 7.42 -23.38
N SER A 111 10.46 6.95 -22.20
CA SER A 111 10.99 7.82 -21.16
C SER A 111 12.22 8.54 -21.69
N SER A 112 12.31 9.84 -21.47
CA SER A 112 13.55 10.58 -21.66
C SER A 112 14.65 9.88 -20.86
N LYS A 113 15.80 9.65 -21.47
CA LYS A 113 16.96 9.10 -20.75
C LYS A 113 17.26 10.04 -19.58
N TYR A 114 17.51 9.45 -18.40
CA TYR A 114 17.96 10.23 -17.24
C TYR A 114 19.23 10.99 -17.63
N SER A 115 19.18 12.31 -17.52
CA SER A 115 20.29 13.22 -17.79
C SER A 115 20.40 14.23 -16.67
N LYS A 116 21.61 14.71 -16.37
CA LYS A 116 21.83 15.82 -15.43
C LYS A 116 21.02 17.07 -15.83
N ASP A 117 20.83 17.29 -17.14
CA ASP A 117 20.01 18.41 -17.63
C ASP A 117 18.52 18.22 -17.35
N THR A 118 18.01 16.98 -17.40
CA THR A 118 16.63 16.68 -17.01
C THR A 118 16.41 16.96 -15.53
N MET A 119 17.38 16.60 -14.68
CA MET A 119 17.34 16.90 -13.25
C MET A 119 17.36 18.42 -12.99
N LYS A 120 18.27 19.17 -13.63
CA LYS A 120 18.32 20.64 -13.51
C LYS A 120 17.01 21.29 -13.94
N LYS A 121 16.42 20.87 -15.06
CA LYS A 121 15.11 21.35 -15.54
C LYS A 121 13.99 21.05 -14.55
N ALA A 122 13.97 19.84 -13.96
CA ALA A 122 12.97 19.46 -12.97
C ALA A 122 13.09 20.31 -11.69
N VAL A 123 14.31 20.52 -11.20
CA VAL A 123 14.57 21.38 -10.03
C VAL A 123 14.16 22.83 -10.34
N ALA A 124 14.55 23.38 -11.48
CA ALA A 124 14.18 24.73 -11.88
C ALA A 124 12.66 24.90 -11.99
N ALA A 125 11.96 23.94 -12.62
CA ALA A 125 10.50 23.96 -12.72
C ALA A 125 9.83 23.89 -11.33
N SER A 126 10.34 23.07 -10.42
CA SER A 126 9.85 22.96 -9.05
C SER A 126 10.06 24.27 -8.29
N THR A 127 11.24 24.85 -8.39
CA THR A 127 11.57 26.13 -7.73
C THR A 127 10.67 27.26 -8.24
N THR A 128 10.44 27.35 -9.55
CA THR A 128 9.52 28.32 -10.15
C THR A 128 8.10 28.13 -9.65
N LYS A 129 7.61 26.87 -9.57
CA LYS A 129 6.27 26.59 -9.07
C LYS A 129 6.10 26.96 -7.60
N VAL A 130 7.12 26.69 -6.78
CA VAL A 130 7.11 27.06 -5.36
C VAL A 130 7.14 28.59 -5.19
N SER A 131 7.99 29.30 -5.94
CA SER A 131 8.08 30.77 -5.85
C SER A 131 6.81 31.50 -6.31
N GLN A 132 6.03 30.89 -7.19
CA GLN A 132 4.73 31.40 -7.65
C GLN A 132 3.56 31.06 -6.72
N THR A 133 3.78 30.16 -5.74
CA THR A 133 2.73 29.71 -4.82
C THR A 133 2.67 30.71 -3.65
N PRO A 134 1.55 31.41 -3.44
CA PRO A 134 1.43 32.38 -2.36
C PRO A 134 1.41 31.68 -1.01
N TYR A 135 2.02 32.26 0.02
CA TYR A 135 2.02 31.73 1.39
C TYR A 135 0.59 31.55 1.95
N SER A 136 -0.38 32.32 1.46
CA SER A 136 -1.79 32.19 1.82
C SER A 136 -2.35 30.80 1.54
N ILE A 137 -1.74 30.01 0.65
CA ILE A 137 -2.20 28.65 0.36
C ILE A 137 -2.19 27.75 1.62
N PHE A 138 -1.26 27.97 2.54
CA PHE A 138 -1.23 27.23 3.80
C PHE A 138 -2.47 27.52 4.63
N VAL A 139 -2.87 28.77 4.74
CA VAL A 139 -4.05 29.17 5.53
C VAL A 139 -5.34 28.76 4.83
N THR A 140 -5.44 28.99 3.51
CA THR A 140 -6.62 28.65 2.73
C THR A 140 -6.84 27.13 2.59
N SER A 141 -5.80 26.32 2.75
CA SER A 141 -5.89 24.86 2.74
C SER A 141 -6.39 24.25 4.05
N ILE A 142 -6.26 24.97 5.18
CA ILE A 142 -6.61 24.45 6.52
C ILE A 142 -8.05 23.90 6.59
N PRO A 143 -9.11 24.60 6.12
CA PRO A 143 -10.47 24.07 6.18
C PRO A 143 -10.64 22.77 5.39
N GLY A 144 -9.98 22.69 4.21
CA GLY A 144 -9.99 21.48 3.39
C GLY A 144 -9.30 20.31 4.08
N VAL A 145 -8.12 20.54 4.66
CA VAL A 145 -7.36 19.55 5.42
C VAL A 145 -8.14 19.06 6.64
N LEU A 146 -8.74 19.98 7.40
CA LEU A 146 -9.57 19.64 8.57
C LEU A 146 -10.77 18.80 8.17
N SER A 147 -11.54 19.21 7.16
CA SER A 147 -12.69 18.46 6.66
C SER A 147 -12.29 17.06 6.20
N PHE A 148 -11.18 16.95 5.49
CA PHE A 148 -10.64 15.66 5.03
C PHE A 148 -10.20 14.79 6.22
N THR A 149 -9.47 15.35 7.17
CA THR A 149 -9.02 14.63 8.37
C THR A 149 -10.19 14.10 9.19
N VAL A 150 -11.21 14.92 9.43
CA VAL A 150 -12.41 14.49 10.18
C VAL A 150 -13.11 13.33 9.46
N LYS A 151 -13.30 13.43 8.14
CA LYS A 151 -13.92 12.34 7.36
C LYS A 151 -13.12 11.03 7.45
N ILE A 152 -11.80 11.10 7.26
CA ILE A 152 -10.95 9.90 7.35
C ILE A 152 -10.98 9.32 8.76
N VAL A 153 -10.75 10.13 9.79
CA VAL A 153 -10.73 9.65 11.17
C VAL A 153 -12.06 8.99 11.55
N THR A 154 -13.19 9.60 11.20
CA THR A 154 -14.51 9.04 11.50
C THR A 154 -14.70 7.69 10.77
N PHE A 155 -14.31 7.61 9.50
CA PHE A 155 -14.47 6.39 8.71
C PHE A 155 -13.54 5.27 9.20
N VAL A 156 -12.27 5.59 9.45
CA VAL A 156 -11.29 4.65 10.02
C VAL A 156 -11.75 4.14 11.37
N GLN A 157 -12.19 5.03 12.25
CA GLN A 157 -12.69 4.66 13.59
C GLN A 157 -13.89 3.69 13.50
N ALA A 158 -14.85 3.99 12.63
CA ALA A 158 -16.02 3.12 12.45
C ALA A 158 -15.64 1.73 11.94
N LEU A 159 -14.85 1.67 10.86
CA LEU A 159 -14.44 0.38 10.28
C LEU A 159 -13.50 -0.40 11.17
N ALA A 160 -12.53 0.25 11.81
CA ALA A 160 -11.62 -0.40 12.75
C ALA A 160 -12.38 -0.97 13.96
N THR A 161 -13.37 -0.25 14.50
CA THR A 161 -14.23 -0.75 15.58
C THR A 161 -15.00 -2.01 15.17
N ILE A 162 -15.61 -2.00 13.98
CA ILE A 162 -16.33 -3.17 13.44
C ILE A 162 -15.36 -4.34 13.26
N ALA A 163 -14.19 -4.10 12.65
CA ALA A 163 -13.21 -5.13 12.38
C ALA A 163 -12.64 -5.74 13.67
N LEU A 164 -12.34 -4.91 14.68
CA LEU A 164 -11.93 -5.36 16.01
C LEU A 164 -13.02 -6.17 16.71
N PHE A 165 -14.28 -5.72 16.62
CA PHE A 165 -15.41 -6.46 17.17
C PHE A 165 -15.52 -7.86 16.55
N ILE A 166 -15.47 -7.94 15.21
CA ILE A 166 -15.50 -9.23 14.50
C ILE A 166 -14.30 -10.10 14.92
N SER A 167 -13.11 -9.52 15.01
CA SER A 167 -11.88 -10.24 15.37
C SER A 167 -11.92 -10.79 16.81
N ASN A 168 -12.44 -10.02 17.76
CA ASN A 168 -12.40 -10.41 19.17
C ASN A 168 -13.59 -11.26 19.64
N TYR A 169 -14.75 -11.11 18.98
CA TYR A 169 -15.98 -11.74 19.42
C TYR A 169 -16.52 -12.81 18.47
N THR A 170 -15.88 -13.04 17.34
CA THR A 170 -16.28 -14.08 16.39
C THR A 170 -15.07 -14.86 15.86
N PRO A 171 -15.20 -16.15 15.54
CA PRO A 171 -14.14 -16.93 14.91
C PRO A 171 -14.02 -16.68 13.40
N PHE A 172 -14.57 -15.58 12.90
CA PHE A 172 -14.68 -15.29 11.47
C PHE A 172 -13.32 -15.27 10.77
N PHE A 173 -12.34 -14.60 11.36
CA PHE A 173 -10.98 -14.52 10.77
C PHE A 173 -10.23 -15.85 10.91
N ASP A 174 -10.50 -16.63 11.97
CA ASP A 174 -9.92 -17.96 12.11
C ASP A 174 -10.41 -18.87 10.99
N TRP A 175 -11.73 -18.87 10.70
CA TRP A 175 -12.29 -19.66 9.60
C TRP A 175 -11.76 -19.27 8.23
N ILE A 176 -11.64 -17.96 7.96
CA ILE A 176 -11.09 -17.47 6.70
C ILE A 176 -9.60 -17.78 6.61
N GLY A 177 -8.89 -17.77 7.72
CA GLY A 177 -7.46 -18.07 7.79
C GLY A 177 -7.14 -19.58 7.62
N MET A 178 -8.06 -20.49 7.97
CA MET A 178 -7.81 -21.94 7.87
C MET A 178 -7.19 -22.40 6.54
N PRO A 179 -7.67 -21.95 5.36
CA PRO A 179 -7.06 -22.34 4.08
C PRO A 179 -5.61 -21.88 3.92
N MET A 180 -5.16 -20.90 4.71
CA MET A 180 -3.80 -20.39 4.64
C MET A 180 -2.81 -21.25 5.44
N VAL A 181 -3.27 -22.09 6.39
CA VAL A 181 -2.41 -22.96 7.20
C VAL A 181 -1.53 -23.86 6.31
N PRO A 182 -2.09 -24.71 5.43
CA PRO A 182 -1.27 -25.59 4.59
C PRO A 182 -0.35 -24.81 3.64
N TYR A 183 -0.73 -23.60 3.25
CA TYR A 183 0.11 -22.74 2.40
C TYR A 183 1.29 -22.17 3.16
N LEU A 184 1.11 -21.78 4.43
CA LEU A 184 2.18 -21.34 5.31
C LEU A 184 3.12 -22.47 5.69
N GLU A 185 2.57 -23.67 5.94
CA GLU A 185 3.37 -24.90 6.17
C GLU A 185 4.22 -25.25 4.94
N LEU A 186 3.68 -25.14 3.74
CA LEU A 186 4.44 -25.31 2.49
C LEU A 186 5.59 -24.29 2.39
N CYS A 187 5.39 -23.08 2.88
CA CYS A 187 6.42 -22.06 2.99
C CYS A 187 7.36 -22.25 4.20
N GLN A 188 7.20 -23.37 4.94
CA GLN A 188 8.00 -23.72 6.13
C GLN A 188 7.97 -22.64 7.23
N MET A 189 6.84 -21.93 7.34
CA MET A 189 6.69 -20.92 8.37
C MET A 189 6.43 -21.58 9.73
N PRO A 190 7.19 -21.23 10.77
CA PRO A 190 6.85 -21.63 12.11
C PRO A 190 5.52 -21.02 12.53
N ASP A 191 4.85 -21.65 13.49
CA ASP A 191 3.57 -21.16 14.03
C ASP A 191 2.47 -20.95 12.97
N ALA A 192 2.50 -21.69 11.85
CA ALA A 192 1.60 -21.51 10.70
C ALA A 192 0.13 -21.38 11.10
N ALA A 193 -0.36 -22.25 11.99
CA ALA A 193 -1.74 -22.20 12.46
C ALA A 193 -2.07 -20.91 13.26
N ALA A 194 -1.10 -20.42 14.04
CA ALA A 194 -1.29 -19.20 14.85
C ALA A 194 -1.29 -17.92 13.99
N ILE A 195 -0.48 -17.89 12.93
CA ILE A 195 -0.37 -16.68 12.07
C ILE A 195 -1.32 -16.70 10.86
N ALA A 196 -1.97 -17.82 10.56
CA ALA A 196 -2.86 -17.95 9.40
C ALA A 196 -4.02 -16.93 9.39
N PRO A 197 -4.74 -16.67 10.49
CA PRO A 197 -5.76 -15.62 10.55
C PRO A 197 -5.20 -14.23 10.20
N ALA A 198 -3.99 -13.92 10.67
CA ALA A 198 -3.33 -12.64 10.42
C ALA A 198 -3.07 -12.38 8.92
N THR A 199 -2.98 -13.42 8.08
CA THR A 199 -2.70 -13.26 6.65
C THR A 199 -3.82 -12.55 5.88
N LEU A 200 -5.06 -12.65 6.30
CA LEU A 200 -6.22 -12.11 5.58
C LEU A 200 -6.93 -10.98 6.30
N VAL A 201 -6.79 -10.87 7.62
CA VAL A 201 -7.43 -9.80 8.40
C VAL A 201 -6.96 -8.41 8.01
N GLY A 202 -5.77 -8.30 7.42
CA GLY A 202 -5.20 -7.05 6.91
C GLY A 202 -6.04 -6.34 5.85
N ILE A 203 -6.98 -7.04 5.21
CA ILE A 203 -7.94 -6.42 4.29
C ILE A 203 -8.84 -5.39 4.99
N ALA A 204 -9.19 -5.65 6.25
CA ALA A 204 -10.01 -4.73 7.03
C ALA A 204 -9.18 -3.55 7.50
N GLU A 205 -8.07 -3.81 8.20
CA GLU A 205 -7.20 -2.80 8.79
C GLU A 205 -5.76 -3.32 8.86
N ILE A 206 -4.81 -2.50 8.47
CA ILE A 206 -3.39 -2.89 8.31
C ILE A 206 -2.69 -3.24 9.64
N ALA A 207 -3.12 -2.69 10.77
CA ALA A 207 -2.55 -3.00 12.09
C ALA A 207 -3.13 -4.30 12.68
N LEU A 208 -4.33 -4.73 12.26
CA LEU A 208 -5.01 -5.89 12.81
C LEU A 208 -4.18 -7.18 12.77
N PRO A 209 -3.50 -7.53 11.66
CA PRO A 209 -2.64 -8.71 11.62
C PRO A 209 -1.62 -8.74 12.76
N VAL A 210 -1.03 -7.59 13.05
CA VAL A 210 -0.01 -7.46 14.08
C VAL A 210 -0.63 -7.48 15.47
N MET A 211 -1.81 -6.87 15.63
CA MET A 211 -2.56 -6.89 16.90
C MET A 211 -3.06 -8.30 17.26
N THR A 212 -3.43 -9.12 16.26
CA THR A 212 -3.90 -10.50 16.52
C THR A 212 -2.80 -11.40 17.06
N ILE A 213 -1.55 -11.13 16.74
CA ILE A 213 -0.39 -11.91 17.22
C ILE A 213 0.32 -11.27 18.42
N ALA A 214 -0.08 -10.06 18.80
CA ALA A 214 0.56 -9.35 19.92
C ALA A 214 0.41 -10.13 21.25
N GLY A 215 1.52 -10.30 21.95
CA GLY A 215 1.56 -11.06 23.21
C GLY A 215 1.51 -12.60 23.05
N MET A 216 1.42 -13.12 21.83
CA MET A 216 1.55 -14.56 21.58
C MET A 216 3.00 -15.01 21.73
N ASN A 217 3.20 -16.19 22.29
CA ASN A 217 4.53 -16.79 22.36
C ASN A 217 4.86 -17.55 21.06
N ILE A 218 5.20 -16.82 20.02
CA ILE A 218 5.53 -17.32 18.69
C ILE A 218 6.94 -16.92 18.28
N ALA A 219 7.50 -17.60 17.30
CA ALA A 219 8.85 -17.37 16.83
C ALA A 219 9.05 -15.93 16.31
N PRO A 220 10.22 -15.27 16.58
CA PRO A 220 10.52 -13.95 16.03
C PRO A 220 10.38 -13.86 14.50
N MET A 221 10.68 -14.94 13.80
CA MET A 221 10.49 -15.10 12.36
C MET A 221 9.02 -14.98 11.97
N SER A 222 8.08 -15.56 12.74
CA SER A 222 6.65 -15.46 12.51
C SER A 222 6.14 -14.05 12.74
N ILE A 223 6.64 -13.35 13.77
CA ILE A 223 6.31 -11.94 14.02
C ILE A 223 6.78 -11.06 12.85
N PHE A 224 8.04 -11.23 12.43
CA PHE A 224 8.58 -10.52 11.28
C PHE A 224 7.74 -10.75 10.02
N PHE A 225 7.39 -12.02 9.74
CA PHE A 225 6.56 -12.39 8.60
C PHE A 225 5.22 -11.65 8.60
N VAL A 226 4.49 -11.65 9.72
CA VAL A 226 3.18 -10.99 9.82
C VAL A 226 3.30 -9.47 9.64
N ILE A 227 4.29 -8.82 10.27
CA ILE A 227 4.49 -7.38 10.14
C ILE A 227 4.80 -7.01 8.68
N VAL A 228 5.73 -7.71 8.02
CA VAL A 228 6.09 -7.43 6.63
C VAL A 228 4.91 -7.72 5.70
N LEU A 229 4.23 -8.87 5.87
CA LEU A 229 3.07 -9.22 5.05
C LEU A 229 1.99 -8.14 5.13
N SER A 230 1.61 -7.69 6.33
CA SER A 230 0.58 -6.67 6.51
C SER A 230 0.94 -5.37 5.76
N THR A 231 2.19 -4.93 5.85
CA THR A 231 2.63 -3.67 5.23
C THR A 231 2.74 -3.73 3.71
N VAL A 232 3.02 -4.92 3.14
CA VAL A 232 3.13 -5.07 1.69
C VAL A 232 1.80 -5.41 1.00
N GLN A 233 0.76 -5.72 1.75
CA GLN A 233 -0.60 -5.95 1.20
C GLN A 233 -1.21 -4.67 0.63
N ILE A 234 -0.98 -3.51 1.22
CA ILE A 234 -1.34 -2.15 0.77
C ILE A 234 -2.84 -1.88 0.72
N ILE A 235 -3.69 -2.84 0.36
CA ILE A 235 -5.13 -2.67 0.17
C ILE A 235 -5.84 -3.02 1.47
N PHE A 236 -6.32 -2.01 2.20
CA PHE A 236 -7.11 -2.18 3.41
C PHE A 236 -8.23 -1.15 3.45
N PHE A 237 -9.41 -1.59 3.90
CA PHE A 237 -10.65 -0.82 3.72
C PHE A 237 -10.79 0.38 4.64
N THR A 238 -10.07 0.43 5.73
CA THR A 238 -10.07 1.61 6.62
C THR A 238 -9.49 2.85 5.94
N GLU A 239 -8.53 2.72 5.03
CA GLU A 239 -7.87 3.88 4.43
C GLU A 239 -7.63 3.75 2.93
N SER A 240 -6.64 2.93 2.49
CA SER A 240 -6.16 2.93 1.11
C SER A 240 -7.22 2.48 0.11
N ALA A 241 -7.93 1.40 0.40
CA ALA A 241 -8.99 0.90 -0.47
C ALA A 241 -10.17 1.88 -0.56
N ASN A 242 -10.52 2.51 0.56
CA ASN A 242 -11.54 3.54 0.60
C ASN A 242 -11.15 4.76 -0.25
N ALA A 243 -9.91 5.24 -0.13
CA ALA A 243 -9.39 6.31 -0.97
C ALA A 243 -9.42 5.93 -2.47
N MET A 244 -9.07 4.68 -2.81
CA MET A 244 -9.14 4.16 -4.18
C MET A 244 -10.57 4.12 -4.71
N MET A 245 -11.56 3.75 -3.89
CA MET A 245 -12.97 3.73 -4.29
C MET A 245 -13.57 5.13 -4.46
N GLN A 246 -13.07 6.12 -3.72
CA GLN A 246 -13.51 7.51 -3.81
C GLN A 246 -12.82 8.30 -4.92
N SER A 247 -11.75 7.77 -5.50
CA SER A 247 -11.02 8.38 -6.61
C SER A 247 -11.65 8.07 -7.97
N ASP A 248 -11.29 8.83 -8.99
CA ASP A 248 -11.72 8.60 -10.38
C ASP A 248 -10.96 7.42 -11.06
N LEU A 249 -10.19 6.66 -10.29
CA LEU A 249 -9.52 5.45 -10.76
C LEU A 249 -10.49 4.29 -11.05
N ASN A 250 -11.76 4.45 -10.66
CA ASN A 250 -12.83 3.47 -10.95
C ASN A 250 -12.49 2.04 -10.47
N LEU A 251 -11.86 1.94 -9.29
CA LEU A 251 -11.58 0.68 -8.60
C LEU A 251 -12.75 0.33 -7.68
N LYS A 252 -13.45 -0.76 -8.00
CA LYS A 252 -14.63 -1.20 -7.25
C LYS A 252 -14.26 -2.15 -6.12
N PHE A 253 -15.12 -2.23 -5.10
CA PHE A 253 -14.95 -3.11 -3.95
C PHE A 253 -14.54 -4.56 -4.32
N PRO A 254 -15.29 -5.31 -5.18
CA PRO A 254 -14.92 -6.70 -5.49
C PRO A 254 -13.57 -6.80 -6.24
N GLU A 255 -13.23 -5.79 -7.00
CA GLU A 255 -11.95 -5.72 -7.71
C GLU A 255 -10.79 -5.52 -6.73
N LEU A 256 -10.94 -4.66 -5.74
CA LEU A 256 -9.94 -4.44 -4.69
C LEU A 256 -9.75 -5.69 -3.82
N VAL A 257 -10.84 -6.39 -3.47
CA VAL A 257 -10.77 -7.69 -2.77
C VAL A 257 -9.97 -8.70 -3.60
N LEU A 258 -10.24 -8.80 -4.89
CA LEU A 258 -9.53 -9.73 -5.77
C LEU A 258 -8.03 -9.36 -5.89
N ILE A 259 -7.70 -8.08 -6.03
CA ILE A 259 -6.31 -7.62 -6.08
C ILE A 259 -5.61 -7.91 -4.75
N PHE A 260 -6.27 -7.67 -3.60
CA PHE A 260 -5.75 -7.99 -2.28
C PHE A 260 -5.42 -9.49 -2.16
N LEU A 261 -6.35 -10.37 -2.54
CA LEU A 261 -6.14 -11.83 -2.47
C LEU A 261 -4.98 -12.29 -3.36
N ILE A 262 -4.94 -11.83 -4.61
CA ILE A 262 -3.84 -12.14 -5.54
C ILE A 262 -2.52 -11.66 -4.96
N ARG A 263 -2.49 -10.43 -4.46
CA ARG A 263 -1.29 -9.83 -3.86
C ARG A 263 -0.83 -10.61 -2.63
N THR A 264 -1.74 -10.97 -1.74
CA THR A 264 -1.45 -11.76 -0.54
C THR A 264 -0.87 -13.13 -0.88
N LEU A 265 -1.51 -13.86 -1.82
CA LEU A 265 -1.02 -15.18 -2.25
C LEU A 265 0.39 -15.11 -2.85
N ILE A 266 0.71 -14.06 -3.59
CA ILE A 266 2.06 -13.88 -4.16
C ILE A 266 3.05 -13.38 -3.09
N ALA A 267 2.58 -12.56 -2.15
CA ALA A 267 3.43 -11.99 -1.11
C ALA A 267 3.92 -13.04 -0.11
N ILE A 268 3.06 -13.98 0.28
CA ILE A 268 3.37 -15.01 1.29
C ILE A 268 4.70 -15.72 1.02
N PRO A 269 4.94 -16.37 -0.15
CA PRO A 269 6.21 -17.05 -0.38
C PRO A 269 7.40 -16.10 -0.46
N ILE A 270 7.20 -14.87 -0.98
CA ILE A 270 8.28 -13.89 -1.07
C ILE A 270 8.69 -13.44 0.34
N VAL A 271 7.71 -13.10 1.19
CA VAL A 271 7.96 -12.70 2.58
C VAL A 271 8.58 -13.85 3.37
N ALA A 272 8.13 -15.10 3.15
CA ALA A 272 8.69 -16.28 3.79
C ALA A 272 10.18 -16.45 3.44
N VAL A 273 10.57 -16.28 2.16
CA VAL A 273 11.99 -16.31 1.75
C VAL A 273 12.80 -15.24 2.50
N PHE A 274 12.30 -14.02 2.61
CA PHE A 274 12.98 -12.97 3.38
C PHE A 274 13.06 -13.31 4.87
N ALA A 275 12.01 -13.91 5.43
CA ALA A 275 12.01 -14.34 6.83
C ALA A 275 13.08 -15.42 7.08
N HIS A 276 13.17 -16.44 6.23
CA HIS A 276 14.18 -17.49 6.33
C HIS A 276 15.63 -17.01 6.12
N VAL A 277 15.84 -15.96 5.33
CA VAL A 277 17.18 -15.38 5.10
C VAL A 277 17.64 -14.53 6.28
N LEU A 278 16.70 -13.93 7.02
CA LEU A 278 17.00 -12.96 8.08
C LEU A 278 16.99 -13.56 9.49
N PHE A 279 16.37 -14.75 9.64
CA PHE A 279 16.21 -15.49 10.90
C PHE A 279 16.61 -16.96 10.77
#